data_0e3da2b2e9f18c9f2a0e5d216fa1a9ae
#
_entry.id   0e3da2b2e9f18c9f2a0e5d216fa1a9ae
#
_cell.length_a   1.000
_cell.length_b   1.000
_cell.length_c   1.000
_cell.angle_alpha   90.00
_cell.angle_beta   90.00
_cell.angle_gamma   90.00
#
_symmetry.space_group_name_H-M   'P 1'
#
loop_
_entity.id
_entity.type
_entity.pdbx_description
1 polymer ?
#
loop_
_entity_poly.entity_id
_entity_poly.type
_entity_poly.pdbx_seq_one_letter_code
_entity_poly.pdbx_strand_id
1 'polypeptide(L)'
;MATQETPLFKIHDATVRRKEKVILHVDDFELAEGENIALLGPNGAGKSTFIQLLTREVLPLHRDVPPVIFRGQERPSLADIKACFGVVSNTMHDQVRVHLPARDIVCGGLFGTLGIPRHVRATEADFKKAEEQLERLGIGELANRDIMTMSTGQVRRVLVGARAHPRSASLIFDEP
;
A
#
# COMPACT_ATOMS: atom_id res chain seq x y z
N MET A 1 -7.57 9.99 -31.96
CA MET A 1 -6.78 8.82 -31.59
C MET A 1 -6.73 8.86 -30.06
N ALA A 2 -7.41 7.94 -29.39
CA ALA A 2 -7.36 7.85 -27.93
C ALA A 2 -5.93 7.40 -27.55
N THR A 3 -5.24 8.20 -26.79
CA THR A 3 -3.96 7.83 -26.15
C THR A 3 -4.29 6.64 -25.24
N GLN A 4 -3.89 5.44 -25.60
CA GLN A 4 -3.95 4.30 -24.68
C GLN A 4 -3.00 4.62 -23.55
N GLU A 5 -3.55 5.11 -22.44
CA GLU A 5 -2.78 5.30 -21.22
C GLU A 5 -2.31 3.91 -20.76
N THR A 6 -1.01 3.78 -20.55
CA THR A 6 -0.42 2.53 -20.08
C THR A 6 -1.00 2.22 -18.69
N PRO A 7 -1.62 1.04 -18.49
CA PRO A 7 -2.21 0.72 -17.20
C PRO A 7 -1.15 0.66 -16.11
N LEU A 8 -1.56 0.99 -14.88
CA LEU A 8 -0.72 0.86 -13.70
C LEU A 8 -0.29 -0.60 -13.48
N PHE A 9 -1.27 -1.52 -13.61
CA PHE A 9 -1.06 -2.96 -13.57
C PHE A 9 -1.80 -3.66 -14.69
N LYS A 10 -1.15 -4.67 -15.25
CA LYS A 10 -1.78 -5.64 -16.15
C LYS A 10 -1.34 -7.03 -15.72
N ILE A 11 -2.30 -7.92 -15.52
CA ILE A 11 -2.08 -9.33 -15.22
C ILE A 11 -2.72 -10.14 -16.33
N HIS A 12 -2.01 -11.17 -16.81
CA HIS A 12 -2.51 -12.12 -17.78
C HIS A 12 -1.99 -13.52 -17.42
N ASP A 13 -2.90 -14.51 -17.30
CA ASP A 13 -2.59 -15.91 -16.97
C ASP A 13 -1.65 -16.07 -15.75
N ALA A 14 -1.91 -15.32 -14.67
CA ALA A 14 -1.09 -15.40 -13.46
C ALA A 14 -1.58 -16.50 -12.53
N THR A 15 -0.73 -17.47 -12.23
CA THR A 15 -1.03 -18.56 -11.32
C THR A 15 -0.07 -18.50 -10.13
N VAL A 16 -0.61 -18.46 -8.91
CA VAL A 16 0.17 -18.53 -7.66
C VAL A 16 -0.03 -19.91 -7.03
N ARG A 17 1.09 -20.56 -6.70
CA ARG A 17 1.08 -21.86 -6.01
C ARG A 17 1.74 -21.75 -4.64
N ARG A 18 1.21 -22.50 -3.69
CA ARG A 18 1.83 -22.72 -2.40
C ARG A 18 2.02 -24.23 -2.20
N LYS A 19 3.28 -24.68 -2.17
CA LYS A 19 3.63 -26.09 -2.30
C LYS A 19 3.05 -26.64 -3.62
N GLU A 20 2.23 -27.69 -3.58
CA GLU A 20 1.61 -28.29 -4.78
C GLU A 20 0.22 -27.75 -5.11
N LYS A 21 -0.36 -26.88 -4.25
CA LYS A 21 -1.71 -26.38 -4.42
C LYS A 21 -1.71 -25.01 -5.11
N VAL A 22 -2.52 -24.86 -6.16
CA VAL A 22 -2.87 -23.55 -6.71
C VAL A 22 -3.75 -22.82 -5.69
N ILE A 23 -3.34 -21.61 -5.29
CA ILE A 23 -4.04 -20.79 -4.30
C ILE A 23 -4.67 -19.54 -4.93
N LEU A 24 -4.24 -19.17 -6.13
CA LEU A 24 -4.82 -18.10 -6.92
C LEU A 24 -4.55 -18.34 -8.40
N HIS A 25 -5.54 -18.08 -9.22
CA HIS A 25 -5.41 -17.95 -10.67
C HIS A 25 -6.15 -16.69 -11.10
N VAL A 26 -5.50 -15.90 -11.95
CA VAL A 26 -6.04 -14.66 -12.49
C VAL A 26 -5.88 -14.74 -14.00
N ASP A 27 -6.98 -14.85 -14.73
CA ASP A 27 -6.99 -14.91 -16.18
C ASP A 27 -6.52 -13.59 -16.78
N ASP A 28 -7.26 -12.52 -16.48
CA ASP A 28 -6.96 -11.16 -16.90
C ASP A 28 -7.40 -10.17 -15.85
N PHE A 29 -6.55 -9.17 -15.61
CA PHE A 29 -6.84 -8.04 -14.76
C PHE A 29 -6.06 -6.83 -15.24
N GLU A 30 -6.72 -5.68 -15.23
CA GLU A 30 -6.10 -4.40 -15.58
C GLU A 30 -6.54 -3.34 -14.57
N LEU A 31 -5.59 -2.52 -14.13
CA LEU A 31 -5.82 -1.39 -13.23
C LEU A 31 -5.22 -0.15 -13.89
N ALA A 32 -6.06 0.82 -14.19
CA ALA A 32 -5.62 2.13 -14.69
C ALA A 32 -5.13 3.04 -13.55
N GLU A 33 -4.32 4.03 -13.89
CA GLU A 33 -3.92 5.05 -12.91
C GLU A 33 -5.13 5.91 -12.51
N GLY A 34 -5.36 6.10 -11.20
CA GLY A 34 -6.53 6.83 -10.68
C GLY A 34 -7.83 6.02 -10.61
N GLU A 35 -7.83 4.77 -11.04
CA GLU A 35 -9.00 3.88 -10.95
C GLU A 35 -9.20 3.38 -9.51
N ASN A 36 -10.47 3.27 -9.09
CA ASN A 36 -10.85 2.67 -7.82
C ASN A 36 -11.51 1.31 -8.05
N ILE A 37 -10.94 0.26 -7.47
CA ILE A 37 -11.44 -1.11 -7.61
C ILE A 37 -11.83 -1.65 -6.23
N ALA A 38 -13.00 -2.28 -6.14
CA ALA A 38 -13.44 -3.05 -4.98
C ALA A 38 -13.32 -4.55 -5.27
N LEU A 39 -12.49 -5.23 -4.47
CA LEU A 39 -12.31 -6.68 -4.56
C LEU A 39 -13.26 -7.39 -3.60
N LEU A 40 -14.32 -7.99 -4.11
CA LEU A 40 -15.35 -8.66 -3.33
C LEU A 40 -15.24 -10.19 -3.44
N GLY A 41 -15.60 -10.87 -2.37
CA GLY A 41 -15.61 -12.34 -2.34
C GLY A 41 -15.60 -12.90 -0.91
N PRO A 42 -15.94 -14.17 -0.72
CA PRO A 42 -15.95 -14.83 0.59
C PRO A 42 -14.52 -14.94 1.16
N ASN A 43 -14.43 -15.26 2.45
CA ASN A 43 -13.15 -15.58 3.09
C ASN A 43 -12.54 -16.81 2.41
N GLY A 44 -11.23 -16.76 2.17
CA GLY A 44 -10.52 -17.82 1.45
C GLY A 44 -10.60 -17.73 -0.09
N ALA A 45 -11.29 -16.74 -0.67
CA ALA A 45 -11.39 -16.58 -2.12
C ALA A 45 -10.07 -16.08 -2.78
N GLY A 46 -9.01 -15.86 -2.01
CA GLY A 46 -7.72 -15.43 -2.55
C GLY A 46 -7.50 -13.92 -2.58
N LYS A 47 -8.39 -13.10 -2.00
CA LYS A 47 -8.28 -11.63 -2.01
C LYS A 47 -6.92 -11.13 -1.51
N SER A 48 -6.50 -11.55 -0.31
CA SER A 48 -5.20 -11.16 0.25
C SER A 48 -4.02 -11.72 -0.57
N THR A 49 -4.16 -12.92 -1.17
CA THR A 49 -3.15 -13.47 -2.09
C THR A 49 -3.05 -12.63 -3.36
N PHE A 50 -4.17 -12.11 -3.86
CA PHE A 50 -4.19 -11.20 -5.00
C PHE A 50 -3.48 -9.88 -4.69
N ILE A 51 -3.74 -9.30 -3.51
CA ILE A 51 -3.01 -8.10 -3.03
C ILE A 51 -1.51 -8.39 -2.91
N GLN A 52 -1.13 -9.54 -2.34
CA GLN A 52 0.26 -9.97 -2.24
C GLN A 52 0.92 -10.18 -3.62
N LEU A 53 0.15 -10.59 -4.63
CA LEU A 53 0.63 -10.68 -6.01
C LEU A 53 0.92 -9.30 -6.59
N LEU A 54 0.01 -8.32 -6.39
CA LEU A 54 0.21 -6.94 -6.82
C LEU A 54 1.41 -6.28 -6.13
N THR A 55 1.58 -6.50 -4.82
CA THR A 55 2.69 -5.95 -4.03
C THR A 55 4.00 -6.74 -4.17
N ARG A 56 3.98 -7.82 -4.97
CA ARG A 56 5.11 -8.76 -5.15
C ARG A 56 5.62 -9.42 -3.87
N GLU A 57 4.78 -9.58 -2.88
CA GLU A 57 5.05 -10.41 -1.71
C GLU A 57 4.98 -11.89 -2.05
N VAL A 58 4.14 -12.24 -3.04
CA VAL A 58 4.13 -13.55 -3.69
C VAL A 58 4.40 -13.39 -5.18
N LEU A 59 5.04 -14.38 -5.77
CA LEU A 59 5.35 -14.40 -7.20
C LEU A 59 4.46 -15.41 -7.92
N PRO A 60 4.00 -15.12 -9.14
CA PRO A 60 3.30 -16.08 -9.97
C PRO A 60 4.28 -17.15 -10.47
N LEU A 61 3.75 -18.26 -10.97
CA LEU A 61 4.53 -19.24 -11.70
C LEU A 61 5.22 -18.56 -12.89
N HIS A 62 6.45 -18.97 -13.13
CA HIS A 62 7.21 -18.48 -14.28
C HIS A 62 6.54 -18.83 -15.59
N ARG A 63 6.48 -17.86 -16.51
CA ARG A 63 6.01 -17.98 -17.87
C ARG A 63 7.04 -17.32 -18.81
N ASP A 64 7.05 -17.72 -20.09
CA ASP A 64 7.90 -17.08 -21.10
C ASP A 64 7.57 -15.59 -21.25
N VAL A 65 6.26 -15.27 -21.24
CA VAL A 65 5.76 -13.90 -21.12
C VAL A 65 5.45 -13.65 -19.65
N PRO A 66 6.04 -12.62 -19.01
CA PRO A 66 5.77 -12.30 -17.62
C PRO A 66 4.27 -12.03 -17.38
N PRO A 67 3.62 -12.77 -16.46
CA PRO A 67 2.18 -12.65 -16.25
C PRO A 67 1.77 -11.37 -15.55
N VAL A 68 2.71 -10.58 -15.02
CA VAL A 68 2.44 -9.32 -14.31
C VAL A 68 3.32 -8.23 -14.89
N ILE A 69 2.67 -7.21 -15.43
CA ILE A 69 3.30 -6.00 -16.01
C ILE A 69 2.92 -4.80 -15.15
N PHE A 70 3.89 -3.98 -14.79
CA PHE A 70 3.70 -2.75 -14.02
C PHE A 70 4.16 -1.54 -14.82
N ARG A 71 3.26 -0.58 -15.09
CA ARG A 71 3.53 0.61 -15.91
C ARG A 71 4.26 0.28 -17.22
N GLY A 72 3.81 -0.78 -17.87
CA GLY A 72 4.41 -1.28 -19.12
C GLY A 72 5.75 -2.02 -18.96
N GLN A 73 6.26 -2.16 -17.73
CA GLN A 73 7.50 -2.89 -17.45
C GLN A 73 7.21 -4.35 -17.07
N GLU A 74 7.82 -5.28 -17.78
CA GLU A 74 7.70 -6.72 -17.50
C GLU A 74 8.48 -7.15 -16.25
N ARG A 75 9.54 -6.43 -15.92
CA ARG A 75 10.44 -6.73 -14.79
C ARG A 75 10.70 -5.48 -13.96
N PRO A 76 9.66 -4.91 -13.33
CA PRO A 76 9.82 -3.74 -12.48
C PRO A 76 10.64 -4.08 -11.23
N SER A 77 11.33 -3.10 -10.68
CA SER A 77 12.01 -3.28 -9.41
C SER A 77 10.98 -3.43 -8.27
N LEU A 78 11.30 -4.22 -7.26
CA LEU A 78 10.46 -4.34 -6.06
C LEU A 78 10.32 -3.00 -5.33
N ALA A 79 11.35 -2.16 -5.39
CA ALA A 79 11.35 -0.83 -4.80
C ALA A 79 10.32 0.09 -5.46
N ASP A 80 10.23 0.07 -6.80
CA ASP A 80 9.27 0.89 -7.55
C ASP A 80 7.82 0.47 -7.25
N ILE A 81 7.56 -0.84 -7.18
CA ILE A 81 6.23 -1.35 -6.82
C ILE A 81 5.88 -0.97 -5.38
N LYS A 82 6.78 -1.19 -4.43
CA LYS A 82 6.53 -0.83 -3.01
C LYS A 82 6.36 0.66 -2.81
N ALA A 83 7.05 1.50 -3.58
CA ALA A 83 6.87 2.95 -3.55
C ALA A 83 5.51 3.38 -4.12
N CYS A 84 4.94 2.59 -5.05
CA CYS A 84 3.66 2.89 -5.67
C CYS A 84 2.46 2.57 -4.78
N PHE A 85 2.56 1.56 -3.90
CA PHE A 85 1.44 1.09 -3.08
C PHE A 85 1.59 1.45 -1.60
N GLY A 86 0.58 2.13 -1.07
CA GLY A 86 0.34 2.19 0.36
C GLY A 86 -0.63 1.06 0.76
N VAL A 87 -0.16 0.01 1.43
CA VAL A 87 -1.05 -1.03 1.97
C VAL A 87 -1.43 -0.69 3.41
N VAL A 88 -2.73 -0.69 3.69
CA VAL A 88 -3.30 -0.54 5.04
C VAL A 88 -4.11 -1.78 5.35
N SER A 89 -3.67 -2.55 6.32
CA SER A 89 -4.35 -3.78 6.77
C SER A 89 -4.65 -3.72 8.27
N ASN A 90 -5.57 -4.55 8.74
CA ASN A 90 -5.88 -4.66 10.16
C ASN A 90 -4.67 -5.12 10.99
N THR A 91 -3.82 -5.98 10.43
CA THR A 91 -2.61 -6.46 11.10
C THR A 91 -1.60 -5.34 11.38
N MET A 92 -1.61 -4.26 10.60
CA MET A 92 -0.74 -3.10 10.86
C MET A 92 -1.10 -2.39 12.16
N HIS A 93 -2.39 -2.32 12.51
CA HIS A 93 -2.81 -1.76 13.78
C HIS A 93 -2.18 -2.51 14.97
N ASP A 94 -2.16 -3.84 14.91
CA ASP A 94 -1.60 -4.69 15.97
C ASP A 94 -0.07 -4.62 16.04
N GLN A 95 0.59 -4.22 14.95
CA GLN A 95 2.04 -4.04 14.86
C GLN A 95 2.51 -2.69 15.37
N VAL A 96 1.61 -1.69 15.46
CA VAL A 96 1.96 -0.37 16.00
C VAL A 96 2.02 -0.45 17.53
N ARG A 97 3.19 -0.82 18.06
CA ARG A 97 3.51 -0.85 19.50
C ARG A 97 4.63 0.12 19.83
N VAL A 98 4.47 1.37 19.38
CA VAL A 98 5.47 2.42 19.55
C VAL A 98 4.81 3.65 20.16
N HIS A 99 5.47 4.25 21.15
CA HIS A 99 5.06 5.52 21.74
C HIS A 99 5.63 6.67 20.91
N LEU A 100 4.89 7.06 19.86
CA LEU A 100 5.25 8.15 18.96
C LEU A 100 4.03 9.04 18.69
N PRO A 101 4.23 10.36 18.50
CA PRO A 101 3.19 11.26 18.04
C PRO A 101 2.68 10.84 16.66
N ALA A 102 1.39 11.06 16.39
CA ALA A 102 0.81 10.74 15.09
C ALA A 102 1.55 11.39 13.91
N ARG A 103 1.98 12.64 14.06
CA ARG A 103 2.75 13.35 13.04
C ARG A 103 4.07 12.65 12.70
N ASP A 104 4.73 12.04 13.69
CA ASP A 104 6.01 11.35 13.50
C ASP A 104 5.79 10.03 12.74
N ILE A 105 4.65 9.36 12.97
CA ILE A 105 4.23 8.17 12.21
C ILE A 105 3.96 8.54 10.75
N VAL A 106 3.20 9.62 10.51
CA VAL A 106 2.87 10.09 9.16
C VAL A 106 4.12 10.61 8.45
N CYS A 107 4.97 11.36 9.15
CA CYS A 107 6.25 11.83 8.61
C CYS A 107 7.16 10.66 8.22
N GLY A 108 7.19 9.58 9.01
CA GLY A 108 7.91 8.34 8.68
C GLY A 108 7.46 7.72 7.36
N GLY A 109 6.19 7.86 7.02
CA GLY A 109 5.63 7.45 5.73
C GLY A 109 6.35 8.06 4.53
N LEU A 110 6.86 9.31 4.62
CA LEU A 110 7.67 9.95 3.59
C LEU A 110 8.97 9.18 3.28
N PHE A 111 9.42 8.37 4.23
CA PHE A 111 10.63 7.54 4.15
C PHE A 111 10.31 6.05 4.02
N GLY A 112 9.03 5.69 3.83
CA GLY A 112 8.56 4.30 3.68
C GLY A 112 8.55 3.49 4.98
N THR A 113 8.57 4.15 6.16
CA THR A 113 8.64 3.51 7.47
C THR A 113 7.50 3.96 8.40
N LEU A 114 7.26 3.20 9.47
CA LEU A 114 6.41 3.64 10.58
C LEU A 114 7.28 4.39 11.59
N GLY A 115 7.15 5.72 11.59
CA GLY A 115 8.03 6.63 12.36
C GLY A 115 9.32 6.97 11.61
N ILE A 116 9.99 8.02 12.05
CA ILE A 116 11.19 8.58 11.38
C ILE A 116 12.39 7.65 11.63
N PRO A 117 13.07 7.17 10.57
CA PRO A 117 14.25 6.31 10.75
C PRO A 117 15.37 7.04 11.50
N ARG A 118 16.10 6.36 12.36
CA ARG A 118 17.17 6.95 13.19
C ARG A 118 18.30 7.64 12.39
N HIS A 119 18.54 7.20 11.16
CA HIS A 119 19.55 7.75 10.28
C HIS A 119 19.06 8.92 9.42
N VAL A 120 17.77 9.26 9.52
CA VAL A 120 17.14 10.34 8.77
C VAL A 120 16.87 11.52 9.71
N ARG A 121 17.22 12.71 9.27
CA ARG A 121 16.78 13.96 9.91
C ARG A 121 15.60 14.50 9.11
N ALA A 122 14.40 14.34 9.67
CA ALA A 122 13.22 14.98 9.11
C ALA A 122 13.36 16.51 9.22
N THR A 123 12.98 17.18 8.16
CA THR A 123 12.99 18.66 8.12
C THR A 123 11.64 19.21 8.60
N GLU A 124 11.61 20.50 8.91
CA GLU A 124 10.35 21.19 9.25
C GLU A 124 9.31 21.10 8.12
N ALA A 125 9.77 21.12 6.86
CA ALA A 125 8.91 20.92 5.69
C ALA A 125 8.30 19.50 5.64
N ASP A 126 9.00 18.47 6.12
CA ASP A 126 8.47 17.10 6.17
C ASP A 126 7.40 16.99 7.26
N PHE A 127 7.60 17.59 8.43
CA PHE A 127 6.58 17.66 9.48
C PHE A 127 5.34 18.42 9.03
N LYS A 128 5.51 19.54 8.34
CA LYS A 128 4.40 20.31 7.79
C LYS A 128 3.56 19.47 6.81
N LYS A 129 4.19 18.69 5.92
CA LYS A 129 3.48 17.77 5.02
C LYS A 129 2.70 16.72 5.80
N ALA A 130 3.29 16.18 6.88
CA ALA A 130 2.62 15.20 7.73
C ALA A 130 1.39 15.80 8.44
N GLU A 131 1.49 17.01 8.94
CA GLU A 131 0.38 17.74 9.57
C GLU A 131 -0.72 18.06 8.57
N GLU A 132 -0.37 18.57 7.38
CA GLU A 132 -1.34 18.79 6.29
C GLU A 132 -2.08 17.50 5.90
N GLN A 133 -1.41 16.36 5.94
CA GLN A 133 -2.03 15.07 5.66
C GLN A 133 -2.99 14.64 6.78
N LEU A 134 -2.64 14.87 8.05
CA LEU A 134 -3.54 14.63 9.18
C LEU A 134 -4.77 15.52 9.13
N GLU A 135 -4.61 16.79 8.75
CA GLU A 135 -5.73 17.72 8.53
C GLU A 135 -6.68 17.21 7.45
N ARG A 136 -6.16 16.78 6.30
CA ARG A 136 -6.97 16.19 5.21
C ARG A 136 -7.77 14.96 5.66
N LEU A 137 -7.29 14.22 6.63
CA LEU A 137 -7.95 13.04 7.21
C LEU A 137 -8.90 13.38 8.37
N GLY A 138 -9.06 14.68 8.70
CA GLY A 138 -9.92 15.17 9.77
C GLY A 138 -9.46 14.73 11.16
N ILE A 139 -8.13 14.65 11.39
CA ILE A 139 -7.49 14.30 12.66
C ILE A 139 -6.26 15.18 12.95
N GLY A 140 -6.21 16.39 12.42
CA GLY A 140 -5.09 17.33 12.62
C GLY A 140 -4.85 17.66 14.10
N GLU A 141 -5.92 17.77 14.90
CA GLU A 141 -5.86 18.00 16.34
C GLU A 141 -5.11 16.89 17.11
N LEU A 142 -4.96 15.71 16.50
CA LEU A 142 -4.26 14.57 17.08
C LEU A 142 -2.78 14.51 16.72
N ALA A 143 -2.24 15.46 15.96
CA ALA A 143 -0.87 15.42 15.43
C ALA A 143 0.20 15.13 16.51
N ASN A 144 0.05 15.74 17.67
CA ASN A 144 0.99 15.59 18.80
C ASN A 144 0.60 14.48 19.79
N ARG A 145 -0.52 13.79 19.55
CA ARG A 145 -0.99 12.73 20.44
C ARG A 145 -0.24 11.43 20.21
N ASP A 146 0.09 10.74 21.30
CA ASP A 146 0.69 9.40 21.25
C ASP A 146 -0.30 8.41 20.62
N ILE A 147 0.16 7.70 19.57
CA ILE A 147 -0.65 6.75 18.81
C ILE A 147 -1.20 5.62 19.71
N MET A 148 -0.49 5.22 20.76
CA MET A 148 -0.93 4.18 21.69
C MET A 148 -2.12 4.61 22.57
N THR A 149 -2.44 5.91 22.62
CA THR A 149 -3.58 6.46 23.36
C THR A 149 -4.80 6.73 22.48
N MET A 150 -4.72 6.41 21.21
CA MET A 150 -5.77 6.66 20.22
C MET A 150 -6.75 5.49 20.12
N SER A 151 -7.97 5.80 19.71
CA SER A 151 -8.93 4.75 19.31
C SER A 151 -8.48 4.03 18.05
N THR A 152 -8.94 2.79 17.84
CA THR A 152 -8.64 1.99 16.63
C THR A 152 -8.93 2.76 15.33
N GLY A 153 -10.06 3.49 15.27
CA GLY A 153 -10.39 4.30 14.10
C GLY A 153 -9.43 5.48 13.89
N GLN A 154 -8.95 6.12 14.97
CA GLN A 154 -7.95 7.20 14.88
C GLN A 154 -6.59 6.64 14.42
N VAL A 155 -6.13 5.53 15.00
CA VAL A 155 -4.90 4.85 14.58
C VAL A 155 -4.98 4.48 13.10
N ARG A 156 -6.12 3.93 12.64
CA ARG A 156 -6.31 3.58 11.22
C ARG A 156 -6.16 4.79 10.31
N ARG A 157 -6.74 5.96 10.67
CA ARG A 157 -6.56 7.19 9.89
C ARG A 157 -5.10 7.66 9.87
N VAL A 158 -4.38 7.58 10.99
CA VAL A 158 -2.95 7.88 11.05
C VAL A 158 -2.15 6.96 10.11
N LEU A 159 -2.44 5.66 10.11
CA LEU A 159 -1.80 4.69 9.21
C LEU A 159 -2.12 4.96 7.74
N VAL A 160 -3.36 5.33 7.43
CA VAL A 160 -3.72 5.80 6.07
C VAL A 160 -2.88 7.01 5.70
N GLY A 161 -2.74 8.01 6.58
CA GLY A 161 -1.89 9.18 6.37
C GLY A 161 -0.43 8.84 6.11
N ALA A 162 0.11 7.89 6.87
CA ALA A 162 1.48 7.41 6.69
C ALA A 162 1.69 6.66 5.37
N ARG A 163 0.64 6.07 4.79
CA ARG A 163 0.70 5.31 3.53
C ARG A 163 0.26 6.12 2.31
N ALA A 164 -0.60 7.14 2.49
CA ALA A 164 -1.02 8.07 1.45
C ALA A 164 0.10 9.09 1.13
N HIS A 165 1.21 8.60 0.64
CA HIS A 165 2.40 9.36 0.32
C HIS A 165 2.28 9.98 -1.08
N PRO A 166 2.88 11.15 -1.40
CA PRO A 166 2.89 11.72 -2.76
C PRO A 166 3.48 10.81 -3.85
N ARG A 167 4.26 9.79 -3.46
CA ARG A 167 4.78 8.77 -4.37
C ARG A 167 3.88 7.54 -4.49
N SER A 168 2.89 7.37 -3.59
CA SER A 168 1.93 6.26 -3.67
C SER A 168 0.89 6.61 -4.72
N ALA A 169 0.94 5.94 -5.87
CA ALA A 169 -0.08 6.09 -6.91
C ALA A 169 -1.40 5.41 -6.50
N SER A 170 -1.37 4.47 -5.55
CA SER A 170 -2.55 3.72 -5.11
C SER A 170 -2.49 3.34 -3.64
N LEU A 171 -3.66 3.30 -3.00
CA LEU A 171 -3.84 2.77 -1.65
C LEU A 171 -4.62 1.46 -1.73
N ILE A 172 -4.13 0.45 -1.03
CA ILE A 172 -4.79 -0.84 -0.89
C ILE A 172 -5.28 -0.97 0.55
N PHE A 173 -6.58 -1.19 0.70
CA PHE A 173 -7.20 -1.50 1.99
C PHE A 173 -7.52 -2.99 2.02
N ASP A 174 -6.80 -3.76 2.85
CA ASP A 174 -7.05 -5.17 3.06
C ASP A 174 -7.80 -5.34 4.38
N GLU A 175 -9.05 -5.82 4.30
CA GLU A 175 -10.00 -5.96 5.41
C GLU A 175 -10.21 -4.63 6.17
N PRO A 176 -10.96 -3.67 5.59
CA PRO A 176 -11.23 -2.39 6.21
C PRO A 176 -12.11 -2.46 7.45
#